data_04504637b02a22f7a9436e94b2c2efb8
#
_entry.id   04504637b02a22f7a9436e94b2c2efb8
#
_cell.length_a   1.000
_cell.length_b   1.000
_cell.length_c   1.000
_cell.angle_alpha   90.00
_cell.angle_beta   90.00
_cell.angle_gamma   90.00
#
_symmetry.space_group_name_H-M   'P 1'
#
loop_
_entity.id
_entity.type
_entity.pdbx_description
1 polymer ?
#
loop_
_entity_poly.entity_id
_entity_poly.type
_entity_poly.pdbx_seq_one_letter_code
_entity_poly.pdbx_strand_id
1 'polypeptide(L)'
;MTKNYSRKEIIFQEGDIADCMYEVKSGCVNIYANYGQSNEKLLVILTAGMIFGEMGLLEQMPRSATAVVMENDTQAEMITAEGFADYFRSNPEKILTVMKHMSSRIRNLTGDYLNACRAVAEYEEATATGKKSSWLKEHVKKFLQDYSDASAYMSQHPDIFFGSNGYHDPHML
;
A
#
# COMPACT_ATOMS: atom_id res chain seq x y z
N MET A 1 12.20 16.74 10.86
CA MET A 1 13.66 16.44 10.90
C MET A 1 13.96 15.40 9.82
N THR A 2 14.83 15.72 8.83
CA THR A 2 15.17 14.77 7.74
C THR A 2 16.31 13.85 8.20
N LYS A 3 16.15 12.56 7.94
CA LYS A 3 17.15 11.51 8.21
C LYS A 3 17.50 10.78 6.92
N ASN A 4 18.79 10.39 6.78
CA ASN A 4 19.27 9.53 5.71
C ASN A 4 19.20 8.06 6.17
N TYR A 5 18.82 7.20 5.24
CA TYR A 5 18.67 5.76 5.46
C TYR A 5 19.45 4.96 4.42
N SER A 6 19.95 3.83 4.84
CA SER A 6 20.61 2.86 3.96
C SER A 6 19.61 1.83 3.43
N ARG A 7 19.93 1.23 2.29
CA ARG A 7 19.12 0.14 1.73
C ARG A 7 18.95 -0.99 2.74
N LYS A 8 17.70 -1.51 2.85
CA LYS A 8 17.23 -2.53 3.81
C LYS A 8 17.11 -2.05 5.26
N GLU A 9 17.37 -0.77 5.54
CA GLU A 9 17.08 -0.22 6.86
C GLU A 9 15.56 -0.18 7.08
N ILE A 10 15.12 -0.55 8.28
CA ILE A 10 13.72 -0.50 8.69
C ILE A 10 13.48 0.85 9.37
N ILE A 11 12.51 1.60 8.87
CA ILE A 11 12.14 2.90 9.45
C ILE A 11 11.26 2.68 10.69
N PHE A 12 10.29 1.77 10.60
CA PHE A 12 9.48 1.25 11.70
C PHE A 12 8.93 -0.14 11.36
N GLN A 13 8.55 -0.89 12.36
CA GLN A 13 7.98 -2.24 12.22
C GLN A 13 6.47 -2.22 12.49
N GLU A 14 5.78 -3.20 11.90
CA GLU A 14 4.39 -3.50 12.23
C GLU A 14 4.25 -3.79 13.74
N GLY A 15 3.27 -3.15 14.38
CA GLY A 15 3.06 -3.22 15.84
C GLY A 15 3.80 -2.19 16.66
N ASP A 16 4.76 -1.45 16.10
CA ASP A 16 5.44 -0.36 16.82
C ASP A 16 4.47 0.77 17.22
N ILE A 17 4.82 1.53 18.24
CA ILE A 17 4.09 2.74 18.61
C ILE A 17 4.22 3.78 17.49
N ALA A 18 3.10 4.40 17.12
CA ALA A 18 3.03 5.39 16.06
C ALA A 18 2.92 6.81 16.62
N ASP A 19 4.06 7.44 16.88
CA ASP A 19 4.20 8.81 17.41
C ASP A 19 4.54 9.86 16.34
N CYS A 20 4.79 9.43 15.11
CA CYS A 20 5.18 10.28 13.99
C CYS A 20 4.70 9.71 12.65
N MET A 21 4.72 10.55 11.62
CA MET A 21 4.60 10.15 10.22
C MET A 21 5.85 10.58 9.45
N TYR A 22 5.95 10.18 8.20
CA TYR A 22 7.13 10.45 7.37
C TYR A 22 6.73 10.94 5.99
N GLU A 23 7.54 11.81 5.40
CA GLU A 23 7.54 12.15 3.98
C GLU A 23 8.83 11.68 3.33
N VAL A 24 8.76 10.92 2.25
CA VAL A 24 9.93 10.58 1.42
C VAL A 24 10.41 11.84 0.70
N LYS A 25 11.64 12.27 0.93
CA LYS A 25 12.26 13.41 0.23
C LYS A 25 13.02 12.97 -1.02
N SER A 26 13.67 11.80 -0.95
CA SER A 26 14.36 11.14 -2.08
C SER A 26 14.49 9.65 -1.84
N GLY A 27 14.68 8.89 -2.92
CA GLY A 27 14.82 7.43 -2.87
C GLY A 27 13.47 6.71 -2.80
N CYS A 28 13.49 5.50 -2.23
CA CYS A 28 12.35 4.58 -2.26
C CYS A 28 12.18 3.83 -0.94
N VAL A 29 10.93 3.76 -0.46
CA VAL A 29 10.50 3.01 0.72
C VAL A 29 9.36 2.07 0.35
N ASN A 30 9.47 0.81 0.72
CA ASN A 30 8.41 -0.18 0.56
C ASN A 30 7.70 -0.42 1.89
N ILE A 31 6.38 -0.58 1.82
CA ILE A 31 5.55 -0.93 2.96
C ILE A 31 5.11 -2.38 2.82
N TYR A 32 5.38 -3.18 3.85
CA TYR A 32 5.05 -4.61 3.88
C TYR A 32 4.15 -4.95 5.05
N ALA A 33 3.15 -5.79 4.81
CA ALA A 33 2.51 -6.55 5.87
C ALA A 33 3.30 -7.83 6.14
N ASN A 34 3.39 -8.25 7.40
CA ASN A 34 4.07 -9.47 7.85
C ASN A 34 5.53 -9.59 7.34
N TYR A 35 6.26 -8.48 7.34
CA TYR A 35 7.64 -8.43 6.82
C TYR A 35 8.53 -9.50 7.46
N GLY A 36 9.27 -10.24 6.61
CA GLY A 36 10.14 -11.33 7.04
C GLY A 36 9.43 -12.65 7.39
N GLN A 37 8.11 -12.73 7.22
CA GLN A 37 7.31 -13.95 7.45
C GLN A 37 6.97 -14.66 6.13
N SER A 38 6.50 -15.91 6.21
CA SER A 38 6.13 -16.70 5.03
C SER A 38 4.94 -16.12 4.24
N ASN A 39 4.15 -15.26 4.86
CA ASN A 39 3.01 -14.54 4.28
C ASN A 39 3.30 -13.04 4.10
N GLU A 40 4.57 -12.68 3.93
CA GLU A 40 4.98 -11.32 3.61
C GLU A 40 4.27 -10.80 2.35
N LYS A 41 3.74 -9.59 2.42
CA LYS A 41 3.04 -8.96 1.31
C LYS A 41 3.49 -7.51 1.15
N LEU A 42 3.97 -7.16 -0.03
CA LEU A 42 4.19 -5.76 -0.41
C LEU A 42 2.83 -5.07 -0.56
N LEU A 43 2.62 -3.98 0.17
CA LEU A 43 1.39 -3.19 0.15
C LEU A 43 1.48 -1.98 -0.77
N VAL A 44 2.61 -1.26 -0.72
CA VAL A 44 2.82 -0.04 -1.50
C VAL A 44 4.31 0.28 -1.62
N ILE A 45 4.69 0.88 -2.74
CA ILE A 45 6.01 1.48 -3.00
C ILE A 45 5.85 2.99 -2.89
N LEU A 46 6.72 3.62 -2.12
CA LEU A 46 6.69 5.04 -1.82
C LEU A 46 7.92 5.73 -2.39
N THR A 47 7.69 6.80 -3.12
CA THR A 47 8.74 7.62 -3.74
C THR A 47 8.67 9.07 -3.24
N ALA A 48 9.56 9.92 -3.73
CA ALA A 48 9.66 11.31 -3.29
C ALA A 48 8.30 12.05 -3.31
N GLY A 49 8.02 12.77 -2.25
CA GLY A 49 6.78 13.53 -2.03
C GLY A 49 5.63 12.73 -1.38
N MET A 50 5.77 11.41 -1.25
CA MET A 50 4.76 10.56 -0.62
C MET A 50 4.89 10.55 0.90
N ILE A 51 3.73 10.49 1.58
CA ILE A 51 3.61 10.45 3.04
C ILE A 51 3.21 9.04 3.45
N PHE A 52 3.75 8.58 4.58
CA PHE A 52 3.45 7.26 5.16
C PHE A 52 3.54 7.25 6.68
N GLY A 53 2.96 6.23 7.30
CA GLY A 53 2.88 6.10 8.75
C GLY A 53 1.86 7.04 9.39
N GLU A 54 1.09 7.77 8.58
CA GLU A 54 0.05 8.71 9.00
C GLU A 54 -1.10 8.00 9.71
N MET A 55 -1.43 6.78 9.31
CA MET A 55 -2.58 6.04 9.85
C MET A 55 -2.45 5.82 11.35
N GLY A 56 -1.32 5.27 11.79
CA GLY A 56 -1.10 5.01 13.21
C GLY A 56 -1.11 6.30 14.03
N LEU A 57 -0.58 7.40 13.48
CA LEU A 57 -0.60 8.71 14.14
C LEU A 57 -2.02 9.28 14.26
N LEU A 58 -2.81 9.22 13.16
CA LEU A 58 -4.19 9.74 13.12
C LEU A 58 -5.16 8.93 13.97
N GLU A 59 -5.01 7.61 13.97
CA GLU A 59 -5.89 6.68 14.67
C GLU A 59 -5.42 6.38 16.11
N GLN A 60 -4.23 6.83 16.50
CA GLN A 60 -3.56 6.50 17.78
C GLN A 60 -3.44 4.97 17.98
N MET A 61 -3.15 4.26 16.91
CA MET A 61 -3.02 2.82 16.85
C MET A 61 -1.58 2.43 16.53
N PRO A 62 -1.13 1.22 16.87
CA PRO A 62 0.17 0.71 16.44
C PRO A 62 0.32 0.72 14.91
N ARG A 63 1.59 0.72 14.43
CA ARG A 63 1.90 0.63 13.01
C ARG A 63 1.22 -0.57 12.37
N SER A 64 0.47 -0.35 11.30
CA SER A 64 -0.27 -1.39 10.58
C SER A 64 0.59 -2.21 9.61
N ALA A 65 1.86 -1.85 9.43
CA ALA A 65 2.78 -2.46 8.48
C ALA A 65 4.22 -2.05 8.78
N THR A 66 5.20 -2.71 8.13
CA THR A 66 6.63 -2.41 8.25
C THR A 66 7.11 -1.56 7.06
N ALA A 67 7.86 -0.50 7.33
CA ALA A 67 8.46 0.37 6.32
C ALA A 67 9.95 0.04 6.14
N VAL A 68 10.33 -0.35 4.92
CA VAL A 68 11.69 -0.79 4.56
C VAL A 68 12.26 0.05 3.43
N VAL A 69 13.47 0.55 3.62
CA VAL A 69 14.19 1.34 2.62
C VAL A 69 14.72 0.46 1.50
N MET A 70 14.50 0.86 0.25
CA MET A 70 14.85 0.06 -0.93
C MET A 70 16.09 0.58 -1.67
N GLU A 71 16.48 1.83 -1.46
CA GLU A 71 17.62 2.47 -2.11
C GLU A 71 18.55 3.07 -1.07
N ASN A 72 19.86 3.10 -1.37
CA ASN A 72 20.80 3.84 -0.54
C ASN A 72 20.55 5.33 -0.64
N ASP A 73 20.94 6.07 0.39
CA ASP A 73 20.79 7.53 0.49
C ASP A 73 19.32 8.01 0.38
N THR A 74 18.37 7.11 0.70
CA THR A 74 16.97 7.47 0.84
C THR A 74 16.81 8.46 1.99
N GLN A 75 16.13 9.56 1.72
CA GLN A 75 15.84 10.60 2.70
C GLN A 75 14.35 10.59 3.06
N ALA A 76 14.06 10.55 4.34
CA ALA A 76 12.71 10.73 4.85
C ALA A 76 12.68 11.80 5.95
N GLU A 77 11.70 12.69 5.86
CA GLU A 77 11.42 13.69 6.89
C GLU A 77 10.43 13.11 7.90
N MET A 78 10.85 13.08 9.16
CA MET A 78 9.98 12.69 10.28
C MET A 78 9.17 13.91 10.75
N ILE A 79 7.86 13.73 10.84
CA ILE A 79 6.89 14.71 11.33
C ILE A 79 6.23 14.11 12.58
N THR A 80 6.50 14.69 13.74
CA THR A 80 5.92 14.25 15.02
C THR A 80 4.47 14.67 15.17
N ALA A 81 3.77 14.11 16.15
CA ALA A 81 2.40 14.49 16.48
C ALA A 81 2.26 16.01 16.73
N GLU A 82 3.20 16.59 17.46
CA GLU A 82 3.21 18.03 17.78
C GLU A 82 3.43 18.88 16.51
N GLY A 83 4.27 18.39 15.59
CA GLY A 83 4.58 19.08 14.32
C GLY A 83 3.54 18.89 13.22
N PHE A 84 2.58 17.98 13.41
CA PHE A 84 1.60 17.58 12.39
C PHE A 84 0.79 18.78 11.86
N ALA A 85 0.20 19.57 12.74
CA ALA A 85 -0.63 20.70 12.33
C ALA A 85 0.18 21.78 11.58
N ASP A 86 1.41 22.06 12.03
CA ASP A 86 2.28 23.04 11.39
C ASP A 86 2.80 22.57 10.04
N TYR A 87 3.07 21.27 9.90
CA TYR A 87 3.45 20.65 8.63
C TYR A 87 2.36 20.88 7.56
N PHE A 88 1.10 20.54 7.84
CA PHE A 88 0.01 20.71 6.88
C PHE A 88 -0.41 22.17 6.69
N ARG A 89 -0.23 23.03 7.71
CA ARG A 89 -0.43 24.48 7.53
C ARG A 89 0.57 25.08 6.55
N SER A 90 1.81 24.59 6.58
CA SER A 90 2.89 25.04 5.68
C SER A 90 2.83 24.38 4.30
N ASN A 91 2.15 23.20 4.18
CA ASN A 91 2.05 22.41 2.96
C ASN A 91 0.61 21.95 2.73
N PRO A 92 -0.34 22.85 2.49
CA PRO A 92 -1.76 22.51 2.42
C PRO A 92 -2.11 21.53 1.28
N GLU A 93 -1.35 21.55 0.19
CA GLU A 93 -1.52 20.61 -0.94
C GLU A 93 -1.27 19.17 -0.54
N LYS A 94 -0.49 18.91 0.51
CA LYS A 94 -0.20 17.58 1.02
C LYS A 94 -1.42 16.91 1.65
N ILE A 95 -2.38 17.68 2.17
CA ILE A 95 -3.65 17.14 2.65
C ILE A 95 -4.37 16.42 1.52
N LEU A 96 -4.49 17.07 0.36
CA LEU A 96 -5.13 16.47 -0.81
C LEU A 96 -4.39 15.22 -1.29
N THR A 97 -3.06 15.22 -1.23
CA THR A 97 -2.23 14.06 -1.56
C THR A 97 -2.54 12.88 -0.65
N VAL A 98 -2.56 13.08 0.67
CA VAL A 98 -2.93 12.04 1.65
C VAL A 98 -4.35 11.53 1.39
N MET A 99 -5.33 12.42 1.19
CA MET A 99 -6.72 12.03 0.91
C MET A 99 -6.84 11.20 -0.38
N LYS A 100 -6.12 11.55 -1.44
CA LYS A 100 -6.10 10.77 -2.70
C LYS A 100 -5.53 9.38 -2.46
N HIS A 101 -4.41 9.26 -1.71
CA HIS A 101 -3.81 7.96 -1.39
C HIS A 101 -4.77 7.10 -0.56
N MET A 102 -5.41 7.65 0.46
CA MET A 102 -6.41 6.92 1.26
C MET A 102 -7.59 6.48 0.40
N SER A 103 -8.10 7.35 -0.48
CA SER A 103 -9.20 7.03 -1.40
C SER A 103 -8.83 5.88 -2.35
N SER A 104 -7.63 5.91 -2.94
CA SER A 104 -7.13 4.81 -3.79
C SER A 104 -7.01 3.50 -3.02
N ARG A 105 -6.47 3.53 -1.80
CA ARG A 105 -6.37 2.32 -0.95
C ARG A 105 -7.74 1.72 -0.63
N ILE A 106 -8.72 2.54 -0.28
CA ILE A 106 -10.10 2.09 -0.02
C ILE A 106 -10.68 1.44 -1.27
N ARG A 107 -10.52 2.04 -2.45
CA ARG A 107 -11.02 1.50 -3.72
C ARG A 107 -10.39 0.15 -4.04
N ASN A 108 -9.07 0.02 -3.89
CA ASN A 108 -8.36 -1.24 -4.14
C ASN A 108 -8.82 -2.33 -3.17
N LEU A 109 -8.88 -2.03 -1.87
CA LEU A 109 -9.38 -2.97 -0.86
C LEU A 109 -10.83 -3.41 -1.12
N THR A 110 -11.70 -2.49 -1.56
CA THR A 110 -13.07 -2.80 -1.93
C THR A 110 -13.09 -3.73 -3.15
N GLY A 111 -12.25 -3.47 -4.16
CA GLY A 111 -12.09 -4.35 -5.33
C GLY A 111 -11.64 -5.75 -4.94
N ASP A 112 -10.60 -5.87 -4.13
CA ASP A 112 -10.07 -7.15 -3.64
C ASP A 112 -11.13 -7.92 -2.84
N TYR A 113 -11.87 -7.23 -1.97
CA TYR A 113 -12.95 -7.83 -1.20
C TYR A 113 -14.07 -8.38 -2.10
N LEU A 114 -14.53 -7.58 -3.08
CA LEU A 114 -15.57 -8.02 -4.01
C LEU A 114 -15.12 -9.19 -4.89
N ASN A 115 -13.85 -9.22 -5.30
CA ASN A 115 -13.27 -10.33 -6.04
C ASN A 115 -13.20 -11.60 -5.17
N ALA A 116 -12.81 -11.48 -3.91
CA ALA A 116 -12.80 -12.60 -2.97
C ALA A 116 -14.23 -13.14 -2.73
N CYS A 117 -15.22 -12.27 -2.53
CA CYS A 117 -16.63 -12.68 -2.38
C CYS A 117 -17.14 -13.41 -3.63
N ARG A 118 -16.78 -12.92 -4.82
CA ARG A 118 -17.16 -13.55 -6.09
C ARG A 118 -16.54 -14.93 -6.23
N ALA A 119 -15.25 -15.07 -5.91
CA ALA A 119 -14.56 -16.37 -5.94
C ALA A 119 -15.19 -17.40 -4.96
N VAL A 120 -15.62 -16.94 -3.77
CA VAL A 120 -16.33 -17.81 -2.82
C VAL A 120 -17.68 -18.25 -3.37
N ALA A 121 -18.49 -17.33 -3.91
CA ALA A 121 -19.80 -17.65 -4.48
C ALA A 121 -19.69 -18.65 -5.66
N GLU A 122 -18.73 -18.44 -6.55
CA GLU A 122 -18.46 -19.37 -7.66
C GLU A 122 -17.98 -20.74 -7.18
N TYR A 123 -17.23 -20.80 -6.07
CA TYR A 123 -16.83 -22.06 -5.45
C TYR A 123 -18.04 -22.82 -4.87
N GLU A 124 -18.94 -22.12 -4.20
CA GLU A 124 -20.15 -22.71 -3.63
C GLU A 124 -21.05 -23.29 -4.74
N GLU A 125 -21.24 -22.55 -5.83
CA GLU A 125 -22.02 -22.99 -6.99
C GLU A 125 -21.39 -24.23 -7.68
N ALA A 126 -20.07 -24.22 -7.89
CA ALA A 126 -19.33 -25.34 -8.46
C ALA A 126 -19.41 -26.60 -7.57
N THR A 127 -19.43 -26.39 -6.25
CA THR A 127 -19.57 -27.49 -5.27
C THR A 127 -20.98 -28.07 -5.29
N ALA A 128 -22.00 -27.22 -5.38
CA ALA A 128 -23.41 -27.65 -5.47
C ALA A 128 -23.72 -28.42 -6.75
N THR A 129 -23.06 -28.07 -7.89
CA THR A 129 -23.25 -28.72 -9.19
C THR A 129 -22.36 -29.94 -9.42
N GLY A 130 -21.57 -30.37 -8.45
CA GLY A 130 -20.68 -31.54 -8.55
C GLY A 130 -19.46 -31.35 -9.45
N LYS A 131 -19.20 -30.17 -9.97
CA LYS A 131 -18.02 -29.83 -10.80
C LYS A 131 -16.78 -29.59 -9.94
N LYS A 132 -16.36 -30.60 -9.18
CA LYS A 132 -15.25 -30.48 -8.23
C LYS A 132 -13.86 -30.51 -8.87
N SER A 133 -12.98 -29.71 -8.33
CA SER A 133 -11.51 -29.74 -8.23
C SER A 133 -10.68 -29.13 -9.36
N SER A 134 -10.99 -29.26 -10.62
CA SER A 134 -10.21 -28.63 -11.72
C SER A 134 -10.44 -27.12 -11.75
N TRP A 135 -11.69 -26.73 -11.65
CA TRP A 135 -12.12 -25.33 -11.67
C TRP A 135 -11.50 -24.50 -10.51
N LEU A 136 -11.54 -25.02 -9.26
CA LEU A 136 -10.97 -24.30 -8.12
C LEU A 136 -9.46 -24.06 -8.27
N LYS A 137 -8.72 -25.09 -8.71
CA LYS A 137 -7.28 -24.98 -8.96
C LYS A 137 -6.98 -23.92 -10.03
N GLU A 138 -7.79 -23.88 -11.07
CA GLU A 138 -7.62 -22.96 -12.20
C GLU A 138 -7.98 -21.50 -11.80
N HIS A 139 -9.06 -21.30 -11.04
CA HIS A 139 -9.48 -19.98 -10.58
C HIS A 139 -8.58 -19.44 -9.47
N VAL A 140 -8.15 -20.26 -8.53
CA VAL A 140 -7.15 -19.85 -7.52
C VAL A 140 -5.82 -19.53 -8.19
N LYS A 141 -5.39 -20.33 -9.18
CA LYS A 141 -4.18 -20.06 -9.95
C LYS A 141 -4.30 -18.75 -10.74
N LYS A 142 -5.45 -18.52 -11.40
CA LYS A 142 -5.73 -17.28 -12.13
C LYS A 142 -5.78 -16.08 -11.17
N PHE A 143 -6.47 -16.18 -10.05
CA PHE A 143 -6.52 -15.13 -9.03
C PHE A 143 -5.12 -14.77 -8.50
N LEU A 144 -4.30 -15.78 -8.22
CA LEU A 144 -2.92 -15.58 -7.77
C LEU A 144 -2.05 -14.97 -8.89
N GLN A 145 -2.29 -15.34 -10.14
CA GLN A 145 -1.60 -14.80 -11.31
C GLN A 145 -2.00 -13.35 -11.55
N ASP A 146 -3.30 -13.06 -11.60
CA ASP A 146 -3.85 -11.71 -11.80
C ASP A 146 -3.37 -10.77 -10.67
N TYR A 147 -3.29 -11.29 -9.43
CA TYR A 147 -2.76 -10.55 -8.30
C TYR A 147 -1.25 -10.29 -8.41
N SER A 148 -0.48 -11.29 -8.84
CA SER A 148 0.97 -11.15 -9.08
C SER A 148 1.24 -10.16 -10.22
N ASP A 149 0.49 -10.24 -11.30
CA ASP A 149 0.63 -9.37 -12.47
C ASP A 149 0.22 -7.92 -12.15
N ALA A 150 -0.85 -7.72 -11.39
CA ALA A 150 -1.25 -6.40 -10.88
C ALA A 150 -0.19 -5.81 -9.96
N SER A 151 0.38 -6.60 -9.06
CA SER A 151 1.46 -6.18 -8.17
C SER A 151 2.73 -5.81 -8.95
N ALA A 152 3.09 -6.62 -9.96
CA ALA A 152 4.24 -6.35 -10.83
C ALA A 152 4.01 -5.10 -11.71
N TYR A 153 2.80 -4.94 -12.24
CA TYR A 153 2.42 -3.76 -13.02
C TYR A 153 2.45 -2.49 -12.18
N MET A 154 1.91 -2.52 -10.96
CA MET A 154 1.98 -1.39 -10.01
C MET A 154 3.43 -1.03 -9.66
N SER A 155 4.31 -2.04 -9.52
CA SER A 155 5.73 -1.85 -9.23
C SER A 155 6.48 -1.17 -10.39
N GLN A 156 6.06 -1.43 -11.65
CA GLN A 156 6.70 -0.85 -12.85
C GLN A 156 6.11 0.51 -13.25
N HIS A 157 4.90 0.85 -12.79
CA HIS A 157 4.18 2.06 -13.16
C HIS A 157 3.63 2.81 -11.93
N PRO A 158 4.48 3.25 -11.01
CA PRO A 158 4.03 3.97 -9.82
C PRO A 158 3.26 5.25 -10.17
N ASP A 159 3.58 5.86 -11.32
CA ASP A 159 2.98 7.12 -11.77
C ASP A 159 1.49 6.98 -12.15
N ILE A 160 1.04 5.79 -12.57
CA ILE A 160 -0.36 5.54 -12.96
C ILE A 160 -1.27 5.54 -11.73
N PHE A 161 -0.76 5.08 -10.57
CA PHE A 161 -1.52 5.06 -9.32
C PHE A 161 -1.36 6.33 -8.48
N PHE A 162 -0.27 7.07 -8.69
CA PHE A 162 0.12 8.20 -7.87
C PHE A 162 0.41 9.48 -8.67
N GLY A 163 0.32 9.40 -10.00
CA GLY A 163 0.59 10.51 -10.91
C GLY A 163 -0.47 11.61 -10.86
N SER A 164 -0.03 12.83 -11.05
CA SER A 164 -0.80 14.06 -10.98
C SER A 164 -1.79 14.28 -12.14
N ASN A 165 -1.98 13.33 -13.03
CA ASN A 165 -2.84 13.50 -14.20
C ASN A 165 -3.71 12.26 -14.49
N GLY A 166 -5.02 12.45 -14.25
CA GLY A 166 -6.11 11.88 -15.04
C GLY A 166 -6.17 10.35 -15.11
N TYR A 167 -7.01 9.80 -14.28
CA TYR A 167 -7.58 8.47 -14.44
C TYR A 167 -8.13 8.29 -15.86
N HIS A 168 -7.50 7.42 -16.62
CA HIS A 168 -8.13 6.74 -17.74
C HIS A 168 -7.97 5.24 -17.49
N ASP A 169 -9.02 4.64 -16.93
CA ASP A 169 -9.17 3.18 -16.92
C ASP A 169 -9.85 2.78 -18.23
N PRO A 170 -9.14 2.07 -19.15
CA PRO A 170 -9.73 1.62 -20.41
C PRO A 170 -10.73 0.47 -20.27
N HIS A 171 -10.98 -0.05 -19.08
CA HIS A 171 -11.82 -1.23 -18.83
C HIS A 171 -13.04 -0.99 -17.94
N MET A 172 -13.39 0.29 -17.65
CA MET A 172 -14.70 0.61 -17.08
C MET A 172 -15.69 0.99 -18.18
N LEU A 173 -16.26 0.02 -18.81
CA LEU A 173 -17.59 0.03 -19.42
C LEU A 173 -18.31 -1.25 -19.01
#